data_00083efa217903f97e7b1205de823e43
#
_entry.id   00083efa217903f97e7b1205de823e43
#
_cell.length_a   1.000
_cell.length_b   1.000
_cell.length_c   1.000
_cell.angle_alpha   90.00
_cell.angle_beta   90.00
_cell.angle_gamma   90.00
#
_symmetry.space_group_name_H-M   'P 1'
#
loop_
_entity.id
_entity.type
_entity.pdbx_description
1 polymer ?
#
loop_
_entity_poly.entity_id
_entity_poly.type
_entity_poly.pdbx_seq_one_letter_code
_entity_poly.pdbx_strand_id
1 'polypeptide(L)'
;MIDLCNARVNASATVHGWAAGHDYRCAWLVECLNRHTADDWGDIDPHDQAANTRAITNSDGRIISAYPVPAHLAGGNPDPTVWIITDDLDQPPTTTTVLFPSDY
;
A
#
# COMPACT_ATOMS: atom_id res chain seq x y z
N MET A 1 -2.58 -1.16 14.01
CA MET A 1 -3.23 -0.19 13.10
C MET A 1 -2.28 0.96 12.84
N ILE A 2 -2.20 1.42 11.60
CA ILE A 2 -1.34 2.54 11.21
C ILE A 2 -2.13 3.85 11.30
N ASP A 3 -1.54 4.86 11.94
CA ASP A 3 -2.16 6.19 12.03
C ASP A 3 -1.73 7.03 10.83
N LEU A 4 -2.61 7.18 9.86
CA LEU A 4 -2.33 7.98 8.66
C LEU A 4 -2.26 9.49 8.93
N CYS A 5 -2.79 9.96 10.07
CA CYS A 5 -2.70 11.38 10.42
C CYS A 5 -1.25 11.81 10.69
N ASN A 6 -0.40 10.87 11.13
CA ASN A 6 1.00 11.11 11.40
C ASN A 6 1.93 10.46 10.36
N ALA A 7 1.39 9.96 9.26
CA ALA A 7 2.16 9.31 8.21
C ALA A 7 2.36 10.23 7.01
N ARG A 8 3.51 10.07 6.36
CA ARG A 8 3.75 10.64 5.03
C ARG A 8 3.26 9.63 4.00
N VAL A 9 2.33 10.05 3.15
CA VAL A 9 1.77 9.18 2.10
C VAL A 9 2.22 9.66 0.74
N ASN A 10 2.90 8.78 0.00
CA ASN A 10 3.43 9.06 -1.33
C ASN A 10 2.95 8.00 -2.32
N ALA A 11 2.86 8.38 -3.59
CA ALA A 11 2.64 7.44 -4.67
C ALA A 11 3.83 7.50 -5.62
N SER A 12 4.23 6.34 -6.18
CA SER A 12 5.24 6.33 -7.23
C SER A 12 4.75 7.13 -8.45
N ALA A 13 5.69 7.60 -9.27
CA ALA A 13 5.34 8.33 -10.48
C ALA A 13 4.44 7.51 -11.41
N THR A 14 4.66 6.19 -11.47
CA THR A 14 3.88 5.28 -12.30
C THR A 14 2.45 5.13 -11.78
N VAL A 15 2.26 4.97 -10.46
CA VAL A 15 0.93 4.93 -9.84
C VAL A 15 0.21 6.26 -10.02
N HIS A 16 0.92 7.36 -9.77
CA HIS A 16 0.34 8.70 -9.96
C HIS A 16 -0.14 8.90 -11.40
N GLY A 17 0.67 8.54 -12.38
CA GLY A 17 0.32 8.66 -13.79
C GLY A 17 -0.87 7.78 -14.18
N TRP A 18 -0.93 6.56 -13.61
CA TRP A 18 -2.05 5.65 -13.86
C TRP A 18 -3.38 6.16 -13.29
N ALA A 19 -3.33 6.77 -12.10
CA ALA A 19 -4.53 7.23 -11.38
C ALA A 19 -4.96 8.65 -11.75
N ALA A 20 -4.04 9.50 -12.22
CA ALA A 20 -4.33 10.92 -12.49
C ALA A 20 -5.43 11.07 -13.54
N GLY A 21 -6.47 11.82 -13.19
CA GLY A 21 -7.62 12.03 -14.06
C GLY A 21 -8.63 10.87 -14.11
N HIS A 22 -8.43 9.83 -13.29
CA HIS A 22 -9.30 8.65 -13.24
C HIS A 22 -9.91 8.51 -11.85
N ASP A 23 -11.10 9.07 -11.64
CA ASP A 23 -11.74 9.12 -10.32
C ASP A 23 -11.94 7.74 -9.69
N TYR A 24 -12.32 6.73 -10.47
CA TYR A 24 -12.54 5.38 -9.96
C TYR A 24 -11.23 4.72 -9.49
N ARG A 25 -10.13 4.99 -10.20
CA ARG A 25 -8.80 4.50 -9.79
C ARG A 25 -8.34 5.17 -8.51
N CYS A 26 -8.54 6.47 -8.40
CA CYS A 26 -8.22 7.23 -7.17
C CYS A 26 -9.04 6.71 -5.98
N ALA A 27 -10.35 6.50 -6.16
CA ALA A 27 -11.22 5.98 -5.11
C ALA A 27 -10.80 4.58 -4.66
N TRP A 28 -10.42 3.72 -5.60
CA TRP A 28 -9.94 2.38 -5.29
C TRP A 28 -8.62 2.41 -4.49
N LEU A 29 -7.70 3.29 -4.84
CA LEU A 29 -6.44 3.46 -4.09
C LEU A 29 -6.69 3.93 -2.66
N VAL A 30 -7.64 4.85 -2.46
CA VAL A 30 -8.04 5.29 -1.12
C VAL A 30 -8.60 4.12 -0.31
N GLU A 31 -9.43 3.29 -0.93
CA GLU A 31 -9.96 2.07 -0.29
C GLU A 31 -8.83 1.12 0.10
N CYS A 32 -7.84 0.93 -0.77
CA CYS A 32 -6.66 0.11 -0.46
C CYS A 32 -5.88 0.67 0.74
N LEU A 33 -5.68 1.98 0.80
CA LEU A 33 -5.04 2.64 1.94
C LEU A 33 -5.82 2.40 3.23
N ASN A 34 -7.14 2.50 3.18
CA ASN A 34 -7.99 2.23 4.34
C ASN A 34 -7.88 0.77 4.80
N ARG A 35 -7.82 -0.18 3.86
CA ARG A 35 -7.62 -1.59 4.18
C ARG A 35 -6.24 -1.81 4.82
N HIS A 36 -5.21 -1.20 4.26
CA HIS A 36 -3.84 -1.30 4.76
C HIS A 36 -3.74 -0.85 6.21
N THR A 37 -4.38 0.26 6.56
CA THR A 37 -4.37 0.79 7.93
C THR A 37 -5.24 -0.01 8.90
N ALA A 38 -6.19 -0.78 8.37
CA ALA A 38 -7.07 -1.65 9.16
C ALA A 38 -6.52 -3.08 9.30
N ASP A 39 -5.26 -3.30 8.98
CA ASP A 39 -4.57 -4.60 9.01
C ASP A 39 -5.18 -5.63 8.03
N ASP A 40 -5.83 -5.16 6.98
CA ASP A 40 -6.29 -5.97 5.86
C ASP A 40 -5.30 -5.82 4.71
N TRP A 41 -4.27 -6.66 4.71
CA TRP A 41 -3.11 -6.52 3.84
C TRP A 41 -3.29 -7.14 2.44
N GLY A 42 -4.49 -7.63 2.14
CA GLY A 42 -4.81 -8.15 0.83
C GLY A 42 -4.15 -9.49 0.55
N ASP A 43 -3.59 -9.62 -0.64
CA ASP A 43 -3.09 -10.89 -1.17
C ASP A 43 -1.59 -11.06 -0.90
N ILE A 44 -1.24 -11.22 0.37
CA ILE A 44 0.13 -11.54 0.79
C ILE A 44 0.19 -12.95 1.37
N ASP A 45 1.37 -13.59 1.34
CA ASP A 45 1.53 -14.93 1.86
C ASP A 45 1.58 -14.95 3.40
N PRO A 46 1.41 -16.15 4.02
CA PRO A 46 1.41 -16.26 5.48
C PRO A 46 2.73 -15.79 6.13
N HIS A 47 3.85 -15.93 5.44
CA HIS A 47 5.15 -15.46 5.94
C HIS A 47 5.15 -13.93 6.06
N ASP A 48 4.66 -13.23 5.05
CA ASP A 48 4.58 -11.77 5.07
C ASP A 48 3.52 -11.28 6.06
N GLN A 49 2.40 -12.01 6.23
CA GLN A 49 1.42 -11.70 7.25
C GLN A 49 2.03 -11.76 8.65
N ALA A 50 2.81 -12.79 8.93
CA ALA A 50 3.50 -12.94 10.22
C ALA A 50 4.53 -11.84 10.41
N ALA A 51 5.27 -11.47 9.36
CA ALA A 51 6.24 -10.37 9.42
C ALA A 51 5.57 -9.04 9.72
N ASN A 52 4.42 -8.75 9.09
CA ASN A 52 3.62 -7.55 9.38
C ASN A 52 3.16 -7.52 10.84
N THR A 53 2.66 -8.64 11.34
CA THR A 53 2.21 -8.75 12.74
C THR A 53 3.36 -8.47 13.71
N ARG A 54 4.55 -9.02 13.45
CA ARG A 54 5.73 -8.75 14.27
C ARG A 54 6.12 -7.27 14.22
N ALA A 55 6.07 -6.66 13.04
CA ALA A 55 6.41 -5.25 12.87
C ALA A 55 5.48 -4.35 13.68
N ILE A 56 4.17 -4.62 13.66
CA ILE A 56 3.19 -3.88 14.46
C ILE A 56 3.43 -4.08 15.94
N THR A 57 3.60 -5.32 16.39
CA THR A 57 3.80 -5.66 17.80
C THR A 57 5.03 -4.98 18.37
N ASN A 58 6.11 -4.94 17.60
CA ASN A 58 7.41 -4.39 18.04
C ASN A 58 7.59 -2.91 17.68
N SER A 59 6.67 -2.32 16.94
CA SER A 59 6.80 -0.96 16.39
C SER A 59 8.13 -0.77 15.68
N ASP A 60 8.50 -1.72 14.83
CA ASP A 60 9.81 -1.77 14.19
C ASP A 60 9.69 -2.41 12.80
N GLY A 61 10.45 -1.87 11.84
CA GLY A 61 10.48 -2.38 10.50
C GLY A 61 9.40 -1.79 9.60
N ARG A 62 8.80 -2.63 8.77
CA ARG A 62 7.82 -2.19 7.78
C ARG A 62 6.64 -3.15 7.64
N ILE A 63 5.55 -2.63 7.08
CA ILE A 63 4.34 -3.38 6.76
C ILE A 63 4.12 -3.29 5.26
N ILE A 64 3.79 -4.42 4.64
CA ILE A 64 3.51 -4.49 3.21
C ILE A 64 2.10 -5.05 2.97
N SER A 65 1.38 -4.44 2.03
CA SER A 65 0.12 -4.94 1.51
C SER A 65 0.20 -5.12 0.01
N ALA A 66 -0.57 -6.06 -0.53
CA ALA A 66 -0.68 -6.28 -1.97
C ALA A 66 -2.17 -6.42 -2.33
N TYR A 67 -2.64 -5.58 -3.25
CA TYR A 67 -4.04 -5.56 -3.65
C TYR A 67 -4.14 -5.79 -5.15
N PRO A 68 -4.81 -6.89 -5.58
CA PRO A 68 -5.02 -7.12 -7.01
C PRO A 68 -5.84 -5.99 -7.63
N VAL A 69 -5.37 -5.44 -8.74
CA VAL A 69 -6.08 -4.39 -9.46
C VAL A 69 -7.30 -5.00 -10.15
N PRO A 70 -8.52 -4.50 -9.91
CA PRO A 70 -9.71 -5.00 -10.61
C PRO A 70 -9.55 -4.85 -12.13
N ALA A 71 -10.03 -5.83 -12.88
CA ALA A 71 -9.87 -5.86 -14.33
C ALA A 71 -10.41 -4.59 -15.01
N HIS A 72 -11.52 -4.05 -14.51
CA HIS A 72 -12.12 -2.84 -15.08
C HIS A 72 -11.32 -1.56 -14.83
N LEU A 73 -10.34 -1.58 -13.92
CA LEU A 73 -9.46 -0.46 -13.63
C LEU A 73 -8.05 -0.65 -14.19
N ALA A 74 -7.70 -1.85 -14.66
CA ALA A 74 -6.33 -2.23 -14.99
C ALA A 74 -5.84 -1.73 -16.34
N GLY A 75 -6.67 -1.07 -17.15
CA GLY A 75 -6.34 -0.66 -18.51
C GLY A 75 -5.00 0.08 -18.61
N GLY A 76 -4.12 -0.41 -19.48
CA GLY A 76 -2.81 0.20 -19.71
C GLY A 76 -1.76 -0.04 -18.63
N ASN A 77 -2.09 -0.79 -17.59
CA ASN A 77 -1.17 -1.07 -16.49
C ASN A 77 -0.49 -2.44 -16.71
N PRO A 78 0.85 -2.51 -16.74
CA PRO A 78 1.56 -3.79 -16.90
C PRO A 78 1.48 -4.67 -15.65
N ASP A 79 1.23 -4.11 -14.47
CA ASP A 79 1.22 -4.85 -13.22
C ASP A 79 -0.21 -5.13 -12.75
N PRO A 80 -0.53 -6.40 -12.40
CA PRO A 80 -1.87 -6.75 -11.94
C PRO A 80 -2.11 -6.42 -10.47
N THR A 81 -1.12 -5.89 -9.76
CA THR A 81 -1.15 -5.69 -8.30
C THR A 81 -0.58 -4.32 -7.94
N VAL A 82 -1.15 -3.71 -6.92
CA VAL A 82 -0.59 -2.51 -6.27
C VAL A 82 -0.05 -2.91 -4.90
N TRP A 83 1.14 -2.45 -4.56
CA TRP A 83 1.72 -2.60 -3.23
C TRP A 83 1.57 -1.31 -2.43
N ILE A 84 1.33 -1.46 -1.13
CA ILE A 84 1.39 -0.36 -0.17
C ILE A 84 2.37 -0.77 0.91
N ILE A 85 3.41 0.05 1.10
CA ILE A 85 4.48 -0.22 2.06
C ILE A 85 4.54 0.94 3.04
N THR A 86 4.48 0.62 4.34
CA THR A 86 4.73 1.58 5.41
C THR A 86 6.07 1.26 6.06
N ASP A 87 6.99 2.21 5.98
CA ASP A 87 8.33 2.12 6.56
C ASP A 87 8.44 2.97 7.84
N ASP A 88 9.56 2.79 8.53
CA ASP A 88 9.96 3.63 9.68
C ASP A 88 9.00 3.54 10.86
N LEU A 89 8.50 2.33 11.14
CA LEU A 89 7.61 2.13 12.29
C LEU A 89 8.28 2.46 13.62
N ASP A 90 9.61 2.37 13.69
CA ASP A 90 10.42 2.71 14.86
C ASP A 90 10.77 4.20 14.93
N GLN A 91 10.53 4.96 13.88
CA GLN A 91 10.90 6.38 13.77
C GLN A 91 9.76 7.23 13.20
N PRO A 92 8.69 7.49 13.95
CA PRO A 92 7.60 8.34 13.46
C PRO A 92 8.10 9.75 13.08
N PRO A 93 7.51 10.39 12.07
CA PRO A 93 6.36 9.93 11.31
C PRO A 93 6.70 8.80 10.35
N THR A 94 5.80 7.83 10.21
CA THR A 94 5.94 6.74 9.25
C THR A 94 5.82 7.24 7.82
N THR A 95 6.43 6.53 6.88
CA THR A 95 6.30 6.81 5.46
C THR A 95 5.53 5.68 4.79
N THR A 96 4.42 6.02 4.13
CA THR A 96 3.61 5.05 3.38
C THR A 96 3.73 5.35 1.90
N THR A 97 4.09 4.35 1.12
CA THR A 97 4.28 4.47 -0.33
C THR A 97 3.36 3.52 -1.07
N VAL A 98 2.64 4.06 -2.04
CA VAL A 98 1.80 3.29 -2.97
C VAL A 98 2.59 3.14 -4.27
N LEU A 99 2.82 1.90 -4.69
CA LEU A 99 3.66 1.63 -5.86
C LEU A 99 3.19 0.36 -6.59
N PHE A 100 3.64 0.23 -7.84
CA PHE A 100 3.55 -1.06 -8.53
C PHE A 100 4.78 -1.90 -8.21
N PRO A 101 4.70 -3.24 -8.24
CA PRO A 101 5.87 -4.10 -8.01
C PRO A 101 7.06 -3.77 -8.90
N SER A 102 6.82 -3.35 -10.16
CA SER A 102 7.89 -2.97 -11.08
C SER A 102 8.61 -1.67 -10.69
N ASP A 103 8.03 -0.86 -9.81
CA ASP A 103 8.66 0.37 -9.30
C ASP A 103 9.64 0.07 -8.16
N TYR A 104 9.54 -1.11 -7.59
CA TYR A 104 10.36 -1.51 -6.45
C TYR A 104 11.76 -1.93 -6.93
#